data_d15327c71fa3f838c9cdb8f8b861db7e
#
_entry.id   d15327c71fa3f838c9cdb8f8b861db7e
#
_cell.length_a   1.000
_cell.length_b   1.000
_cell.length_c   1.000
_cell.angle_alpha   90.00
_cell.angle_beta   90.00
_cell.angle_gamma   90.00
#
_symmetry.space_group_name_H-M   'P 1'
#
loop_
_entity.id
_entity.type
_entity.pdbx_description
1 polymer ?
#
loop_
_entity_poly.entity_id
_entity_poly.type
_entity_poly.pdbx_seq_one_letter_code
_entity_poly.pdbx_strand_id
1 'polypeptide(L)'
;MTRRIATLMALLPACALATPDDAPFARINTVRPAAVEGNWTSMKMPDGGRTAFASLSYLMALNDDWGFGPGFYGTAKGNYGGIFTVGFTGQRRWRLSRNTHLAASLYVGAGGGLSSQQMRFGGGLMLRPELSLRTETGPWYTGVGISQIRFPSGNVKSGVGLAFTVGRAMDFVSFSPDDAGKPARAGRRSGLGFDEIALTGGMEKPTASSRGRGGRPYAGKVGKAGGELRQYIADGSWWGVEASGAAKGGVDGYMEVLGQIGQDWAPFGTPRLRVGGQLGAGLGGGGDVDTGNGWLLRAGPTLRWITPWGSTVRLDAGITYAPSGAYTAPYLRAVLAMPLDRTPTLIGEDPGGIVRAQQLGASVMHLPRVRFKDGRREAVSHLAVNMSREFSRHFYGAAQAGSAAAGSAGAYSFGLFGLGVQSDPLLGGLRLGAEWLVGAAGGGGVRVGGGAVTQLEAWAQLPVSERLRLRAGVGQFRTIRGGDQSTPLAHLQLSYAFGALQR
;
A
#
# COMPACT_ATOMS: atom_id res chain seq x y z
N MET A 1 6.76 -18.14 -31.07
CA MET A 1 5.92 -17.01 -30.60
C MET A 1 6.67 -16.19 -29.55
N THR A 2 7.86 -15.67 -29.85
CA THR A 2 8.80 -15.07 -28.89
C THR A 2 9.51 -13.84 -29.48
N ARG A 3 8.74 -12.87 -30.01
CA ARG A 3 9.34 -11.63 -30.57
C ARG A 3 8.36 -10.45 -30.58
N ARG A 4 7.67 -10.11 -29.46
CA ARG A 4 6.86 -8.86 -29.39
C ARG A 4 6.75 -8.25 -27.98
N ILE A 5 7.73 -8.43 -27.09
CA ILE A 5 7.72 -7.81 -25.75
C ILE A 5 8.79 -6.71 -25.59
N ALA A 6 9.70 -6.54 -26.54
CA ALA A 6 10.83 -5.61 -26.40
C ALA A 6 10.55 -4.15 -26.78
N THR A 7 9.37 -3.81 -27.29
CA THR A 7 9.12 -2.48 -27.90
C THR A 7 8.26 -1.54 -27.02
N LEU A 8 7.84 -1.94 -25.84
CA LEU A 8 6.97 -1.11 -24.99
C LEU A 8 7.72 -0.28 -23.91
N MET A 9 9.04 -0.39 -23.83
CA MET A 9 9.85 0.39 -22.86
C MET A 9 10.45 1.70 -23.42
N ALA A 10 10.20 2.07 -24.67
CA ALA A 10 10.86 3.19 -25.36
C ALA A 10 10.01 4.46 -25.47
N LEU A 11 8.83 4.55 -24.85
CA LEU A 11 7.97 5.74 -24.89
C LEU A 11 7.85 6.40 -23.51
N LEU A 12 8.98 6.73 -22.87
CA LEU A 12 9.01 7.82 -21.90
C LEU A 12 9.37 9.10 -22.65
N PRO A 13 8.46 10.09 -22.77
CA PRO A 13 8.79 11.34 -23.43
C PRO A 13 9.89 12.03 -22.63
N ALA A 14 10.97 12.38 -23.28
CA ALA A 14 11.92 13.38 -22.79
C ALA A 14 11.15 14.70 -22.67
N CYS A 15 10.64 15.01 -21.47
CA CYS A 15 10.09 16.33 -21.16
C CYS A 15 11.23 17.33 -21.26
N ALA A 16 11.25 18.13 -22.32
CA ALA A 16 12.12 19.27 -22.48
C ALA A 16 11.93 20.20 -21.25
N LEU A 17 13.00 20.45 -20.53
CA LEU A 17 13.11 21.44 -19.47
C LEU A 17 13.01 22.83 -20.09
N ALA A 18 11.81 23.40 -20.12
CA ALA A 18 11.66 24.84 -20.23
C ALA A 18 11.98 25.41 -18.84
N THR A 19 13.03 26.16 -18.71
CA THR A 19 13.36 26.96 -17.52
C THR A 19 12.42 28.16 -17.48
N PRO A 20 11.57 28.30 -16.48
CA PRO A 20 10.85 29.55 -16.28
C PRO A 20 11.65 30.38 -15.26
N ASP A 21 12.41 31.34 -15.74
CA ASP A 21 13.24 32.21 -14.88
C ASP A 21 12.45 33.23 -14.02
N ASP A 22 11.10 33.29 -14.12
CA ASP A 22 10.28 34.28 -13.41
C ASP A 22 9.07 33.70 -12.65
N ALA A 23 8.93 32.41 -12.49
CA ALA A 23 7.79 31.86 -11.72
C ALA A 23 8.03 32.06 -10.21
N PRO A 24 7.13 32.69 -9.46
CA PRO A 24 7.31 32.86 -8.02
C PRO A 24 7.39 31.49 -7.33
N PHE A 25 8.37 31.33 -6.46
CA PHE A 25 8.56 30.09 -5.67
C PHE A 25 7.30 29.75 -4.89
N ALA A 26 6.84 28.50 -5.01
CA ALA A 26 5.77 27.98 -4.22
C ALA A 26 6.17 27.95 -2.72
N ARG A 27 5.22 28.27 -1.83
CA ARG A 27 5.43 28.28 -0.38
C ARG A 27 4.73 27.06 0.25
N ILE A 28 5.33 26.57 1.34
CA ILE A 28 4.65 25.57 2.17
C ILE A 28 3.31 26.15 2.64
N ASN A 29 2.23 25.45 2.30
CA ASN A 29 0.88 25.85 2.64
C ASN A 29 0.46 25.25 4.00
N THR A 30 0.92 24.04 4.32
CA THR A 30 0.48 23.32 5.52
C THR A 30 1.61 22.48 6.09
N VAL A 31 1.77 22.56 7.42
CA VAL A 31 2.55 21.62 8.22
C VAL A 31 1.62 21.04 9.26
N ARG A 32 1.42 19.73 9.25
CA ARG A 32 0.54 19.02 10.19
C ARG A 32 1.27 17.83 10.80
N PRO A 33 0.97 17.47 12.06
CA PRO A 33 1.44 16.23 12.64
C PRO A 33 0.91 15.04 11.81
N ALA A 34 1.77 14.06 11.63
CA ALA A 34 1.44 12.75 11.11
C ALA A 34 2.12 11.68 11.97
N ALA A 35 1.74 10.42 11.79
CA ALA A 35 2.38 9.31 12.49
C ALA A 35 2.29 8.03 11.68
N VAL A 36 3.32 7.19 11.79
CA VAL A 36 3.24 5.77 11.45
C VAL A 36 2.98 5.01 12.75
N GLU A 37 1.92 4.23 12.78
CA GLU A 37 1.40 3.57 13.98
C GLU A 37 1.24 2.07 13.75
N GLY A 38 1.78 1.24 14.65
CA GLY A 38 1.50 -0.18 14.76
C GLY A 38 0.59 -0.46 15.95
N ASN A 39 -0.41 -1.31 15.75
CA ASN A 39 -1.31 -1.78 16.80
C ASN A 39 -1.23 -3.29 16.94
N TRP A 40 -1.52 -3.78 18.13
CA TRP A 40 -1.66 -5.19 18.47
C TRP A 40 -2.90 -5.43 19.27
N THR A 41 -3.76 -6.37 18.84
CA THR A 41 -4.98 -6.75 19.55
C THR A 41 -5.16 -8.26 19.52
N SER A 42 -5.22 -8.91 20.67
CA SER A 42 -5.48 -10.35 20.79
C SER A 42 -6.98 -10.65 20.80
N MET A 43 -7.38 -11.75 20.15
CA MET A 43 -8.76 -12.20 20.13
C MET A 43 -8.89 -13.73 20.10
N LYS A 44 -10.06 -14.22 20.52
CA LYS A 44 -10.49 -15.61 20.32
C LYS A 44 -11.23 -15.72 19.00
N MET A 45 -10.91 -16.73 18.23
CA MET A 45 -11.54 -17.02 16.93
C MET A 45 -12.78 -17.92 17.11
N PRO A 46 -13.72 -17.95 16.15
CA PRO A 46 -14.93 -18.78 16.23
C PRO A 46 -14.69 -20.29 16.34
N ASP A 47 -13.56 -20.78 15.84
CA ASP A 47 -13.12 -22.17 15.96
C ASP A 47 -12.49 -22.52 17.32
N GLY A 48 -12.49 -21.56 18.27
CA GLY A 48 -11.94 -21.72 19.61
C GLY A 48 -10.47 -21.35 19.76
N GLY A 49 -9.73 -21.21 18.66
CA GLY A 49 -8.33 -20.81 18.65
C GLY A 49 -8.13 -19.35 19.08
N ARG A 50 -6.89 -18.96 19.31
CA ARG A 50 -6.50 -17.57 19.66
C ARG A 50 -5.60 -17.01 18.60
N THR A 51 -5.86 -15.78 18.19
CA THR A 51 -5.01 -15.00 17.31
C THR A 51 -4.71 -13.63 17.89
N ALA A 52 -3.83 -12.89 17.22
CA ALA A 52 -3.69 -11.46 17.40
C ALA A 52 -3.66 -10.81 16.01
N PHE A 53 -4.28 -9.65 15.91
CA PHE A 53 -4.15 -8.77 14.76
C PHE A 53 -3.08 -7.74 15.05
N ALA A 54 -2.13 -7.61 14.14
CA ALA A 54 -1.17 -6.53 14.12
C ALA A 54 -1.46 -5.61 12.94
N SER A 55 -1.18 -4.33 13.07
CA SER A 55 -1.43 -3.33 12.05
C SER A 55 -0.23 -2.46 11.75
N LEU A 56 -0.32 -1.81 10.60
CA LEU A 56 0.45 -0.63 10.26
C LEU A 56 -0.50 0.39 9.67
N SER A 57 -0.49 1.63 10.21
CA SER A 57 -1.33 2.72 9.73
C SER A 57 -0.49 3.99 9.59
N TYR A 58 -0.82 4.80 8.60
CA TYR A 58 -0.32 6.17 8.47
C TYR A 58 -1.46 7.11 8.83
N LEU A 59 -1.31 7.89 9.87
CA LEU A 59 -2.30 8.84 10.35
C LEU A 59 -1.82 10.27 10.11
N MET A 60 -2.63 11.09 9.50
CA MET A 60 -2.40 12.51 9.28
C MET A 60 -3.41 13.31 10.11
N ALA A 61 -2.95 14.33 10.83
CA ALA A 61 -3.83 15.23 11.56
C ALA A 61 -4.68 16.06 10.56
N LEU A 62 -5.99 15.98 10.69
CA LEU A 62 -6.93 16.85 9.98
C LEU A 62 -7.04 18.21 10.67
N ASN A 63 -7.00 18.20 12.00
CA ASN A 63 -6.92 19.35 12.89
C ASN A 63 -6.23 18.90 14.21
N ASP A 64 -6.28 19.71 15.27
CA ASP A 64 -5.61 19.44 16.55
C ASP A 64 -6.13 18.17 17.23
N ASP A 65 -7.41 17.85 17.06
CA ASP A 65 -8.06 16.71 17.72
C ASP A 65 -8.21 15.47 16.85
N TRP A 66 -8.38 15.66 15.53
CA TRP A 66 -8.72 14.58 14.64
C TRP A 66 -7.56 14.18 13.73
N GLY A 67 -7.33 12.87 13.63
CA GLY A 67 -6.44 12.25 12.68
C GLY A 67 -7.18 11.25 11.79
N PHE A 68 -6.68 11.09 10.57
CA PHE A 68 -7.24 10.14 9.60
C PHE A 68 -6.14 9.60 8.70
N GLY A 69 -6.28 8.35 8.26
CA GLY A 69 -5.38 7.81 7.27
C GLY A 69 -5.54 6.33 6.99
N PRO A 70 -4.84 5.83 5.95
CA PRO A 70 -4.88 4.45 5.55
C PRO A 70 -4.20 3.53 6.57
N GLY A 71 -4.67 2.29 6.62
CA GLY A 71 -4.10 1.26 7.47
C GLY A 71 -4.38 -0.14 6.94
N PHE A 72 -3.63 -1.06 7.48
CA PHE A 72 -3.68 -2.46 7.18
C PHE A 72 -3.64 -3.25 8.49
N TYR A 73 -4.38 -4.35 8.57
CA TYR A 73 -4.34 -5.31 9.66
C TYR A 73 -4.10 -6.71 9.11
N GLY A 74 -3.26 -7.48 9.79
CA GLY A 74 -3.01 -8.89 9.49
C GLY A 74 -2.87 -9.70 10.77
N THR A 75 -3.07 -11.02 10.68
CA THR A 75 -2.89 -11.91 11.81
C THR A 75 -1.41 -12.20 12.08
N ALA A 76 -1.03 -12.21 13.36
CA ALA A 76 0.34 -12.31 13.84
C ALA A 76 0.54 -13.38 14.93
N LYS A 77 -0.50 -14.15 15.28
CA LYS A 77 -0.45 -15.21 16.30
C LYS A 77 -1.41 -16.35 15.95
N GLY A 78 -1.09 -17.55 16.44
CA GLY A 78 -1.85 -18.77 16.14
C GLY A 78 -1.57 -19.25 14.70
N ASN A 79 -2.36 -20.19 14.19
CA ASN A 79 -2.22 -20.70 12.83
C ASN A 79 -3.21 -20.03 11.86
N TYR A 80 -3.23 -18.68 11.85
CA TYR A 80 -4.17 -17.86 11.09
C TYR A 80 -3.50 -16.94 10.07
N GLY A 81 -2.25 -17.16 9.71
CA GLY A 81 -1.56 -16.37 8.70
C GLY A 81 -2.35 -16.28 7.39
N GLY A 82 -2.39 -15.09 6.77
CA GLY A 82 -3.16 -14.82 5.56
C GLY A 82 -4.56 -14.26 5.79
N ILE A 83 -4.91 -13.84 7.00
CA ILE A 83 -6.06 -12.96 7.22
C ILE A 83 -5.53 -11.53 7.16
N PHE A 84 -6.04 -10.75 6.20
CA PHE A 84 -5.65 -9.37 5.96
C PHE A 84 -6.86 -8.48 5.73
N THR A 85 -6.72 -7.22 6.12
CA THR A 85 -7.67 -6.17 5.76
C THR A 85 -6.90 -4.89 5.41
N VAL A 86 -7.44 -4.11 4.48
CA VAL A 86 -6.98 -2.78 4.12
C VAL A 86 -8.13 -1.79 4.32
N GLY A 87 -7.84 -0.60 4.78
CA GLY A 87 -8.88 0.39 5.07
C GLY A 87 -8.32 1.69 5.66
N PHE A 88 -9.14 2.33 6.47
CA PHE A 88 -8.84 3.63 7.05
C PHE A 88 -9.11 3.65 8.54
N THR A 89 -8.30 4.41 9.26
CA THR A 89 -8.49 4.74 10.68
C THR A 89 -8.85 6.20 10.83
N GLY A 90 -9.98 6.49 11.45
CA GLY A 90 -10.30 7.79 12.02
C GLY A 90 -9.97 7.78 13.51
N GLN A 91 -9.37 8.85 14.02
CA GLN A 91 -8.95 8.93 15.41
C GLN A 91 -9.27 10.31 15.96
N ARG A 92 -9.81 10.36 17.18
CA ARG A 92 -9.92 11.58 17.97
C ARG A 92 -9.03 11.50 19.18
N ARG A 93 -8.35 12.61 19.53
CA ARG A 93 -7.42 12.71 20.65
C ARG A 93 -7.89 13.79 21.63
N TRP A 94 -7.76 13.50 22.92
CA TRP A 94 -7.99 14.45 24.01
C TRP A 94 -6.73 14.52 24.84
N ARG A 95 -6.10 15.69 24.91
CA ARG A 95 -4.90 15.90 25.71
C ARG A 95 -5.26 15.88 27.20
N LEU A 96 -4.64 15.00 27.97
CA LEU A 96 -4.81 14.88 29.40
C LEU A 96 -3.69 15.57 30.17
N SER A 97 -2.47 15.52 29.64
CA SER A 97 -1.29 16.19 30.16
C SER A 97 -0.35 16.63 29.06
N ARG A 98 0.84 17.14 29.37
CA ARG A 98 1.83 17.57 28.38
C ARG A 98 2.21 16.45 27.41
N ASN A 99 2.36 15.21 27.91
CA ASN A 99 2.85 14.05 27.14
C ASN A 99 1.85 12.91 27.08
N THR A 100 0.63 13.08 27.61
CA THR A 100 -0.36 11.98 27.67
C THR A 100 -1.67 12.44 27.07
N HIS A 101 -2.26 11.58 26.24
CA HIS A 101 -3.57 11.83 25.64
C HIS A 101 -4.41 10.55 25.62
N LEU A 102 -5.73 10.72 25.72
CA LEU A 102 -6.71 9.69 25.42
C LEU A 102 -6.97 9.71 23.92
N ALA A 103 -7.00 8.54 23.29
CA ALA A 103 -7.34 8.40 21.88
C ALA A 103 -8.49 7.44 21.68
N ALA A 104 -9.55 7.88 21.01
CA ALA A 104 -10.58 7.01 20.46
C ALA A 104 -10.38 6.87 18.97
N SER A 105 -10.31 5.65 18.48
CA SER A 105 -10.14 5.37 17.05
C SER A 105 -11.15 4.35 16.55
N LEU A 106 -11.50 4.47 15.28
CA LEU A 106 -12.29 3.52 14.53
C LEU A 106 -11.57 3.17 13.24
N TYR A 107 -11.17 1.92 13.11
CA TYR A 107 -10.74 1.37 11.84
C TYR A 107 -11.95 0.79 11.10
N VAL A 108 -12.08 1.18 9.83
CA VAL A 108 -13.04 0.64 8.87
C VAL A 108 -12.23 0.09 7.71
N GLY A 109 -12.20 -1.21 7.59
CA GLY A 109 -11.42 -1.88 6.55
C GLY A 109 -12.18 -3.01 5.89
N ALA A 110 -11.59 -3.58 4.89
CA ALA A 110 -12.13 -4.68 4.13
C ALA A 110 -11.10 -5.77 3.94
N GLY A 111 -11.54 -7.04 3.96
CA GLY A 111 -10.66 -8.18 3.81
C GLY A 111 -11.18 -9.44 4.46
N GLY A 112 -10.26 -10.30 4.83
CA GLY A 112 -10.55 -11.58 5.45
C GLY A 112 -9.41 -12.56 5.24
N GLY A 113 -9.71 -13.84 5.23
CA GLY A 113 -8.72 -14.90 5.07
C GLY A 113 -9.35 -16.25 4.78
N LEU A 114 -8.71 -17.30 5.22
CA LEU A 114 -9.21 -18.66 5.11
C LEU A 114 -10.60 -18.76 5.74
N SER A 115 -11.60 -18.98 4.89
CA SER A 115 -12.94 -19.32 5.35
C SER A 115 -13.05 -20.82 5.56
N SER A 116 -13.70 -21.21 6.64
CA SER A 116 -14.09 -22.58 6.96
C SER A 116 -15.58 -22.62 7.32
N GLN A 117 -16.13 -23.81 7.55
CA GLN A 117 -17.49 -23.92 8.08
C GLN A 117 -17.65 -23.20 9.42
N GLN A 118 -16.60 -23.17 10.22
CA GLN A 118 -16.57 -22.53 11.55
C GLN A 118 -16.17 -21.05 11.52
N MET A 119 -15.51 -20.58 10.45
CA MET A 119 -14.94 -19.23 10.35
C MET A 119 -15.34 -18.57 9.03
N ARG A 120 -16.22 -17.57 9.10
CA ARG A 120 -16.75 -16.85 7.93
C ARG A 120 -16.56 -15.35 8.09
N PHE A 121 -15.95 -14.71 7.09
CA PHE A 121 -15.74 -13.25 7.03
C PHE A 121 -16.87 -12.51 6.33
N GLY A 122 -17.84 -13.24 5.74
CA GLY A 122 -18.95 -12.67 4.99
C GLY A 122 -18.47 -11.83 3.81
N GLY A 123 -18.94 -10.59 3.70
CA GLY A 123 -18.49 -9.64 2.67
C GLY A 123 -17.10 -9.07 2.91
N GLY A 124 -16.53 -9.28 4.09
CA GLY A 124 -15.16 -8.85 4.42
C GLY A 124 -15.03 -7.50 5.13
N LEU A 125 -16.12 -6.74 5.32
CA LEU A 125 -16.06 -5.50 6.09
C LEU A 125 -15.60 -5.79 7.53
N MET A 126 -14.56 -5.08 7.98
CA MET A 126 -14.03 -5.14 9.34
C MET A 126 -14.20 -3.80 10.04
N LEU A 127 -14.74 -3.83 11.24
CA LEU A 127 -14.82 -2.69 12.15
C LEU A 127 -13.96 -2.96 13.38
N ARG A 128 -13.13 -1.98 13.76
CA ARG A 128 -12.32 -2.07 14.99
C ARG A 128 -12.32 -0.74 15.73
N PRO A 129 -13.28 -0.52 16.66
CA PRO A 129 -13.19 0.56 17.63
C PRO A 129 -12.07 0.27 18.65
N GLU A 130 -11.42 1.33 19.10
CA GLU A 130 -10.39 1.32 20.15
C GLU A 130 -10.50 2.56 21.02
N LEU A 131 -10.27 2.40 22.31
CA LEU A 131 -10.02 3.47 23.26
C LEU A 131 -8.69 3.19 23.96
N SER A 132 -7.72 4.11 23.85
CA SER A 132 -6.36 3.91 24.35
C SER A 132 -5.81 5.16 25.04
N LEU A 133 -5.08 4.94 26.14
CA LEU A 133 -4.25 5.96 26.77
C LEU A 133 -2.86 5.86 26.14
N ARG A 134 -2.34 7.00 25.66
CA ARG A 134 -1.07 7.10 24.94
C ARG A 134 -0.13 8.07 25.59
N THR A 135 1.15 7.73 25.64
CA THR A 135 2.21 8.55 26.21
C THR A 135 3.31 8.78 25.18
N GLU A 136 3.67 10.04 25.00
CA GLU A 136 4.71 10.49 24.07
C GLU A 136 6.08 10.52 24.75
N THR A 137 7.11 10.05 24.05
CA THR A 137 8.51 10.05 24.47
C THR A 137 9.39 10.41 23.28
N GLY A 138 9.73 11.69 23.15
CA GLY A 138 10.42 12.22 21.96
C GLY A 138 9.55 12.04 20.70
N PRO A 139 10.12 11.49 19.61
CA PRO A 139 9.35 11.24 18.38
C PRO A 139 8.47 9.98 18.46
N TRP A 140 8.54 9.20 19.53
CA TRP A 140 7.80 7.98 19.71
C TRP A 140 6.66 8.17 20.70
N TYR A 141 5.61 7.35 20.56
CA TYR A 141 4.60 7.19 21.57
C TYR A 141 4.21 5.72 21.71
N THR A 142 3.77 5.36 22.89
CA THR A 142 3.22 4.05 23.22
C THR A 142 1.84 4.20 23.81
N GLY A 143 0.99 3.20 23.65
CA GLY A 143 -0.36 3.23 24.18
C GLY A 143 -0.83 1.86 24.63
N VAL A 144 -1.69 1.88 25.63
CA VAL A 144 -2.45 0.72 26.14
C VAL A 144 -3.92 1.08 26.15
N GLY A 145 -4.76 0.15 25.71
CA GLY A 145 -6.18 0.41 25.60
C GLY A 145 -7.00 -0.86 25.46
N ILE A 146 -8.24 -0.66 25.11
CA ILE A 146 -9.19 -1.72 24.81
C ILE A 146 -9.71 -1.57 23.40
N SER A 147 -9.93 -2.69 22.72
CA SER A 147 -10.51 -2.71 21.38
C SER A 147 -11.38 -3.93 21.15
N GLN A 148 -12.18 -3.86 20.11
CA GLN A 148 -13.01 -4.96 19.63
C GLN A 148 -12.84 -5.11 18.13
N ILE A 149 -12.80 -6.34 17.61
CA ILE A 149 -12.77 -6.64 16.19
C ILE A 149 -14.10 -7.29 15.79
N ARG A 150 -14.71 -6.83 14.70
CA ARG A 150 -15.98 -7.35 14.22
C ARG A 150 -16.03 -7.37 12.69
N PHE A 151 -16.48 -8.51 12.14
CA PHE A 151 -16.87 -8.65 10.73
C PHE A 151 -18.42 -8.77 10.70
N PRO A 152 -19.14 -7.66 10.42
CA PRO A 152 -20.60 -7.61 10.63
C PRO A 152 -21.40 -8.63 9.82
N SER A 153 -20.97 -8.95 8.60
CA SER A 153 -21.62 -9.94 7.72
C SER A 153 -21.10 -11.37 7.90
N GLY A 154 -20.13 -11.57 8.80
CA GLY A 154 -19.55 -12.87 9.13
C GLY A 154 -19.84 -13.30 10.57
N ASN A 155 -19.15 -14.34 11.02
CA ASN A 155 -19.18 -14.77 12.43
C ASN A 155 -17.89 -14.45 13.20
N VAL A 156 -16.90 -13.83 12.55
CA VAL A 156 -15.64 -13.43 13.19
C VAL A 156 -15.88 -12.15 13.98
N LYS A 157 -15.87 -12.28 15.30
CA LYS A 157 -16.01 -11.17 16.26
C LYS A 157 -15.23 -11.47 17.51
N SER A 158 -14.59 -10.46 18.11
CA SER A 158 -13.99 -10.55 19.44
C SER A 158 -14.95 -10.02 20.50
N GLY A 159 -14.72 -10.42 21.75
CA GLY A 159 -15.07 -9.59 22.90
C GLY A 159 -14.18 -8.33 22.93
N VAL A 160 -14.39 -7.50 23.94
CA VAL A 160 -13.48 -6.41 24.25
C VAL A 160 -12.16 -7.01 24.77
N GLY A 161 -11.05 -6.62 24.18
CA GLY A 161 -9.71 -7.13 24.50
C GLY A 161 -8.69 -6.00 24.66
N LEU A 162 -7.53 -6.33 25.23
CA LEU A 162 -6.42 -5.40 25.35
C LEU A 162 -5.84 -5.07 23.99
N ALA A 163 -5.49 -3.81 23.82
CA ALA A 163 -4.81 -3.28 22.66
C ALA A 163 -3.52 -2.57 23.08
N PHE A 164 -2.47 -2.75 22.29
CA PHE A 164 -1.19 -2.06 22.43
C PHE A 164 -0.91 -1.27 21.17
N THR A 165 -0.36 -0.08 21.34
CA THR A 165 -0.02 0.83 20.26
C THR A 165 1.42 1.27 20.41
N VAL A 166 2.15 1.31 19.29
CA VAL A 166 3.45 1.97 19.17
C VAL A 166 3.40 2.85 17.93
N GLY A 167 3.80 4.10 18.04
CA GLY A 167 3.81 5.01 16.92
C GLY A 167 5.03 5.92 16.91
N ARG A 168 5.38 6.38 15.71
CA ARG A 168 6.42 7.38 15.48
C ARG A 168 5.80 8.60 14.84
N ALA A 169 5.97 9.74 15.51
CA ALA A 169 5.55 11.03 15.00
C ALA A 169 6.38 11.42 13.76
N MET A 170 5.70 12.01 12.80
CA MET A 170 6.24 12.54 11.55
C MET A 170 5.55 13.87 11.25
N ASP A 171 6.07 14.61 10.27
CA ASP A 171 5.42 15.79 9.73
C ASP A 171 4.81 15.46 8.36
N PHE A 172 3.59 15.89 8.16
CA PHE A 172 2.99 16.03 6.83
C PHE A 172 3.14 17.49 6.40
N VAL A 173 4.00 17.72 5.43
CA VAL A 173 4.32 19.05 4.90
C VAL A 173 3.83 19.14 3.47
N SER A 174 2.98 20.11 3.15
CA SER A 174 2.42 20.19 1.81
C SER A 174 2.37 21.61 1.26
N PHE A 175 2.47 21.68 -0.05
CA PHE A 175 2.17 22.83 -0.87
C PHE A 175 0.71 22.79 -1.34
N SER A 176 0.22 23.89 -1.92
CA SER A 176 -1.05 23.85 -2.63
C SER A 176 -0.95 22.88 -3.83
N PRO A 177 -1.98 22.08 -4.12
CA PRO A 177 -2.00 21.30 -5.36
C PRO A 177 -1.98 22.18 -6.62
N ASP A 178 -2.42 23.44 -6.52
CA ASP A 178 -2.44 24.42 -7.61
C ASP A 178 -1.05 25.02 -7.90
N ASP A 179 -0.06 24.76 -7.02
CA ASP A 179 1.34 25.12 -7.22
C ASP A 179 2.10 24.05 -8.02
N ALA A 180 1.43 23.02 -8.54
CA ALA A 180 2.08 21.99 -9.36
C ALA A 180 2.81 22.60 -10.55
N GLY A 181 4.08 22.18 -10.72
CA GLY A 181 5.00 22.71 -11.75
C GLY A 181 5.85 23.90 -11.29
N LYS A 182 5.53 24.55 -10.18
CA LYS A 182 6.34 25.68 -9.66
C LYS A 182 7.59 25.19 -8.92
N PRO A 183 8.71 25.92 -8.99
CA PRO A 183 9.88 25.66 -8.16
C PRO A 183 9.57 25.93 -6.69
N ALA A 184 10.19 25.17 -5.79
CA ALA A 184 10.00 25.33 -4.35
C ALA A 184 11.20 24.83 -3.54
N ARG A 185 11.28 25.27 -2.28
CA ARG A 185 12.18 24.73 -1.25
C ARG A 185 11.37 24.44 0.00
N ALA A 186 11.63 23.31 0.66
CA ALA A 186 10.88 22.89 1.83
C ALA A 186 11.69 22.95 3.14
N GLY A 187 13.02 22.87 3.09
CA GLY A 187 13.88 22.77 4.27
C GLY A 187 13.71 21.46 5.06
N ARG A 188 12.62 20.73 4.79
CA ARG A 188 12.25 19.46 5.41
C ARG A 188 11.58 18.55 4.39
N ARG A 189 11.29 17.28 4.74
CA ARG A 189 10.55 16.37 3.87
C ARG A 189 9.14 16.88 3.63
N SER A 190 8.66 16.74 2.38
CA SER A 190 7.32 17.10 1.98
C SER A 190 6.46 15.85 1.70
N GLY A 191 5.16 16.05 1.48
CA GLY A 191 4.20 14.99 1.25
C GLY A 191 4.02 14.08 2.47
N LEU A 192 3.93 12.78 2.23
CA LEU A 192 3.73 11.77 3.27
C LEU A 192 5.00 11.48 4.11
N GLY A 193 6.11 12.20 3.86
CA GLY A 193 7.36 12.03 4.59
C GLY A 193 8.24 10.89 4.08
N PHE A 194 7.89 10.25 2.97
CA PHE A 194 8.72 9.27 2.29
C PHE A 194 9.55 9.92 1.18
N ASP A 195 10.74 9.40 0.95
CA ASP A 195 11.69 9.93 -0.02
C ASP A 195 11.60 9.22 -1.38
N GLU A 196 11.12 7.98 -1.41
CA GLU A 196 11.07 7.15 -2.62
C GLU A 196 9.80 6.28 -2.64
N ILE A 197 9.18 6.18 -3.82
CA ILE A 197 8.14 5.19 -4.12
C ILE A 197 8.65 4.24 -5.20
N ALA A 198 8.37 2.95 -5.07
CA ALA A 198 8.84 1.95 -6.01
C ALA A 198 7.74 0.97 -6.41
N LEU A 199 7.87 0.48 -7.66
CA LEU A 199 7.20 -0.71 -8.15
C LEU A 199 8.12 -1.89 -8.01
N THR A 200 7.62 -3.01 -7.52
CA THR A 200 8.39 -4.24 -7.32
C THR A 200 7.79 -5.37 -8.12
N GLY A 201 8.65 -6.15 -8.78
CA GLY A 201 8.25 -7.35 -9.49
C GLY A 201 9.32 -8.44 -9.32
N GLY A 202 8.92 -9.65 -8.98
CA GLY A 202 9.89 -10.70 -8.72
C GLY A 202 9.33 -12.10 -8.71
N MET A 203 10.22 -13.04 -8.48
CA MET A 203 9.89 -14.46 -8.37
C MET A 203 10.52 -15.05 -7.12
N GLU A 204 9.77 -15.90 -6.45
CA GLU A 204 10.24 -16.80 -5.40
C GLU A 204 10.18 -18.23 -5.86
N LYS A 205 11.17 -19.03 -5.44
CA LYS A 205 11.21 -20.47 -5.68
C LYS A 205 11.13 -21.17 -4.32
N PRO A 206 9.92 -21.59 -3.87
CA PRO A 206 9.82 -22.34 -2.62
C PRO A 206 10.75 -23.55 -2.61
N THR A 207 11.40 -23.80 -1.47
CA THR A 207 12.29 -24.93 -1.28
C THR A 207 11.51 -26.26 -1.28
N ALA A 208 12.20 -27.38 -1.43
CA ALA A 208 11.58 -28.71 -1.41
C ALA A 208 10.89 -29.03 -0.07
N SER A 209 11.28 -28.37 1.02
CA SER A 209 10.66 -28.50 2.35
C SER A 209 9.41 -27.62 2.51
N SER A 210 9.20 -26.62 1.64
CA SER A 210 8.03 -25.74 1.72
C SER A 210 6.74 -26.49 1.40
N ARG A 211 5.69 -26.18 2.16
CA ARG A 211 4.36 -26.79 2.02
C ARG A 211 3.28 -25.73 2.00
N GLY A 212 2.21 -26.01 1.27
CA GLY A 212 0.94 -25.33 1.42
C GLY A 212 0.26 -25.77 2.73
N ARG A 213 -0.78 -25.05 3.15
CA ARG A 213 -1.54 -25.37 4.37
C ARG A 213 -2.17 -26.77 4.32
N GLY A 214 -2.51 -27.26 3.13
CA GLY A 214 -2.97 -28.62 2.91
C GLY A 214 -1.84 -29.68 2.89
N GLY A 215 -0.60 -29.34 3.25
CA GLY A 215 0.55 -30.24 3.25
C GLY A 215 1.15 -30.53 1.87
N ARG A 216 0.60 -29.96 0.80
CA ARG A 216 1.06 -30.20 -0.58
C ARG A 216 2.35 -29.43 -0.86
N PRO A 217 3.35 -30.05 -1.55
CA PRO A 217 4.53 -29.35 -1.99
C PRO A 217 4.20 -28.33 -3.09
N TYR A 218 4.99 -27.28 -3.21
CA TYR A 218 4.83 -26.31 -4.30
C TYR A 218 5.35 -26.88 -5.61
N ALA A 219 4.54 -26.74 -6.69
CA ALA A 219 4.88 -27.26 -8.00
C ALA A 219 5.74 -26.31 -8.86
N GLY A 220 6.01 -25.09 -8.41
CA GLY A 220 6.69 -24.11 -9.25
C GLY A 220 7.07 -22.81 -8.56
N LYS A 221 7.42 -21.82 -9.38
CA LYS A 221 7.81 -20.48 -8.92
C LYS A 221 6.59 -19.61 -8.67
N VAL A 222 6.63 -18.82 -7.61
CA VAL A 222 5.64 -17.79 -7.28
C VAL A 222 6.10 -16.45 -7.85
N GLY A 223 5.34 -15.88 -8.78
CA GLY A 223 5.56 -14.50 -9.27
C GLY A 223 4.79 -13.53 -8.41
N LYS A 224 5.46 -12.46 -7.96
CA LYS A 224 4.85 -11.39 -7.13
C LYS A 224 4.99 -10.03 -7.80
N ALA A 225 4.02 -9.16 -7.52
CA ALA A 225 4.04 -7.75 -7.89
C ALA A 225 3.59 -6.91 -6.70
N GLY A 226 4.17 -5.72 -6.54
CA GLY A 226 3.87 -4.87 -5.40
C GLY A 226 4.44 -3.47 -5.49
N GLY A 227 4.40 -2.77 -4.36
CA GLY A 227 4.95 -1.43 -4.20
C GLY A 227 5.72 -1.29 -2.89
N GLU A 228 6.60 -0.30 -2.86
CA GLU A 228 7.45 -0.02 -1.71
C GLU A 228 7.54 1.49 -1.50
N LEU A 229 7.54 1.93 -0.25
CA LEU A 229 7.83 3.29 0.19
C LEU A 229 9.08 3.27 1.06
N ARG A 230 10.02 4.20 0.81
CA ARG A 230 11.26 4.34 1.60
C ARG A 230 11.46 5.73 2.13
N GLN A 231 12.12 5.79 3.30
CA GLN A 231 12.65 7.02 3.89
C GLN A 231 14.15 6.82 4.20
N TYR A 232 14.99 7.71 3.70
CA TYR A 232 16.41 7.72 3.99
C TYR A 232 16.67 8.44 5.31
N ILE A 233 17.43 7.80 6.23
CA ILE A 233 17.77 8.33 7.54
C ILE A 233 19.23 8.82 7.62
N ALA A 234 20.10 8.26 6.80
CA ALA A 234 21.48 8.69 6.59
C ALA A 234 21.92 8.27 5.19
N ASP A 235 23.15 8.62 4.77
CA ASP A 235 23.68 8.18 3.48
C ASP A 235 23.63 6.66 3.36
N GLY A 236 22.86 6.20 2.37
CA GLY A 236 22.61 4.80 2.13
C GLY A 236 21.77 4.07 3.17
N SER A 237 21.55 4.62 4.36
CA SER A 237 20.70 4.01 5.40
C SER A 237 19.24 4.38 5.20
N TRP A 238 18.36 3.41 5.24
CA TRP A 238 16.93 3.63 5.00
C TRP A 238 16.04 2.65 5.78
N TRP A 239 14.79 3.04 5.94
CA TRP A 239 13.71 2.15 6.30
C TRP A 239 12.56 2.31 5.31
N GLY A 240 11.68 1.32 5.25
CA GLY A 240 10.55 1.37 4.32
C GLY A 240 9.48 0.34 4.64
N VAL A 241 8.42 0.40 3.86
CA VAL A 241 7.31 -0.55 3.89
C VAL A 241 7.05 -1.05 2.48
N GLU A 242 6.97 -2.36 2.32
CA GLU A 242 6.61 -3.03 1.08
C GLU A 242 5.30 -3.77 1.24
N ALA A 243 4.45 -3.71 0.21
CA ALA A 243 3.28 -4.56 0.08
C ALA A 243 3.31 -5.25 -1.28
N SER A 244 3.13 -6.56 -1.32
CA SER A 244 3.10 -7.33 -2.56
C SER A 244 2.10 -8.49 -2.52
N GLY A 245 1.66 -8.92 -3.70
CA GLY A 245 0.74 -10.03 -3.87
C GLY A 245 1.16 -10.96 -5.01
N ALA A 246 0.67 -12.20 -4.98
CA ALA A 246 0.94 -13.18 -6.01
C ALA A 246 0.17 -12.86 -7.30
N ALA A 247 0.93 -12.75 -8.41
CA ALA A 247 0.43 -12.57 -9.76
C ALA A 247 0.60 -13.83 -10.63
N LYS A 248 1.27 -14.87 -10.10
CA LYS A 248 1.53 -16.15 -10.78
C LYS A 248 1.92 -17.24 -9.77
N GLY A 249 1.68 -18.49 -10.12
CA GLY A 249 2.22 -19.63 -9.35
C GLY A 249 1.17 -20.47 -8.63
N GLY A 250 -0.14 -20.27 -8.90
CA GLY A 250 -1.23 -21.05 -8.29
C GLY A 250 -1.50 -20.71 -6.82
N VAL A 251 -0.94 -19.61 -6.33
CA VAL A 251 -1.11 -19.10 -4.95
C VAL A 251 -1.90 -17.77 -4.96
N ASP A 252 -2.90 -17.68 -5.83
CA ASP A 252 -3.77 -16.51 -5.92
C ASP A 252 -4.43 -16.19 -4.57
N GLY A 253 -4.33 -14.93 -4.14
CA GLY A 253 -4.72 -14.47 -2.80
C GLY A 253 -3.60 -14.51 -1.77
N TYR A 254 -2.36 -14.93 -2.11
CA TYR A 254 -1.20 -14.66 -1.28
C TYR A 254 -0.85 -13.19 -1.33
N MET A 255 -0.65 -12.59 -0.17
CA MET A 255 -0.14 -11.25 -0.01
C MET A 255 0.77 -11.12 1.21
N GLU A 256 1.60 -10.10 1.19
CA GLU A 256 2.51 -9.78 2.30
C GLU A 256 2.67 -8.27 2.44
N VAL A 257 2.91 -7.83 3.69
CA VAL A 257 3.33 -6.47 4.03
C VAL A 257 4.51 -6.57 4.97
N LEU A 258 5.64 -6.00 4.57
CA LEU A 258 6.91 -6.05 5.29
C LEU A 258 7.40 -4.65 5.63
N GLY A 259 7.75 -4.42 6.90
CA GLY A 259 8.66 -3.35 7.28
C GLY A 259 10.08 -3.76 6.94
N GLN A 260 10.88 -2.86 6.38
CA GLN A 260 12.24 -3.14 5.93
C GLN A 260 13.20 -2.08 6.44
N ILE A 261 14.44 -2.49 6.65
CA ILE A 261 15.59 -1.62 6.87
C ILE A 261 16.72 -2.06 5.95
N GLY A 262 17.58 -1.15 5.57
CA GLY A 262 18.72 -1.49 4.74
C GLY A 262 19.81 -0.43 4.76
N GLN A 263 20.95 -0.87 4.26
CA GLN A 263 22.14 -0.04 4.08
C GLN A 263 22.72 -0.28 2.71
N ASP A 264 23.01 0.79 1.98
CA ASP A 264 23.67 0.78 0.67
C ASP A 264 25.01 1.52 0.75
N TRP A 265 26.04 1.01 0.07
CA TRP A 265 27.36 1.62 -0.05
C TRP A 265 27.69 1.88 -1.50
N ALA A 266 28.56 2.84 -1.79
CA ALA A 266 29.08 3.18 -3.11
C ALA A 266 30.57 2.75 -3.25
N PRO A 267 30.88 1.44 -3.34
CA PRO A 267 32.26 0.91 -3.26
C PRO A 267 33.11 1.25 -4.48
N PHE A 268 32.49 1.64 -5.60
CA PHE A 268 33.18 1.89 -6.86
C PHE A 268 33.50 3.39 -7.10
N GLY A 269 33.45 4.24 -6.05
CA GLY A 269 33.74 5.67 -6.17
C GLY A 269 32.67 6.46 -6.94
N THR A 270 31.61 5.80 -7.43
CA THR A 270 30.48 6.45 -8.06
C THR A 270 29.24 6.40 -7.15
N PRO A 271 28.63 7.54 -6.82
CA PRO A 271 27.43 7.56 -5.99
C PRO A 271 26.21 6.90 -6.67
N ARG A 272 26.28 6.70 -8.00
CA ARG A 272 25.17 6.14 -8.79
C ARG A 272 25.05 4.63 -8.71
N LEU A 273 26.14 3.89 -8.49
CA LEU A 273 26.11 2.44 -8.34
C LEU A 273 26.37 2.10 -6.87
N ARG A 274 25.38 1.51 -6.24
CA ARG A 274 25.42 1.17 -4.81
C ARG A 274 25.12 -0.32 -4.63
N VAL A 275 25.88 -0.96 -3.77
CA VAL A 275 25.62 -2.31 -3.29
C VAL A 275 25.22 -2.25 -1.84
N GLY A 276 24.37 -3.16 -1.40
CA GLY A 276 23.89 -3.11 -0.03
C GLY A 276 23.25 -4.38 0.44
N GLY A 277 22.59 -4.28 1.58
CA GLY A 277 21.81 -5.34 2.16
C GLY A 277 20.52 -4.82 2.78
N GLN A 278 19.54 -5.69 2.88
CA GLN A 278 18.27 -5.40 3.51
C GLN A 278 17.79 -6.52 4.42
N LEU A 279 17.09 -6.13 5.46
CA LEU A 279 16.34 -7.00 6.37
C LEU A 279 14.89 -6.55 6.39
N GLY A 280 13.97 -7.49 6.41
CA GLY A 280 12.54 -7.23 6.48
C GLY A 280 11.85 -8.18 7.47
N ALA A 281 10.83 -7.66 8.13
CA ALA A 281 9.93 -8.43 8.96
C ALA A 281 8.50 -7.91 8.77
N GLY A 282 7.53 -8.81 8.75
CA GLY A 282 6.14 -8.42 8.60
C GLY A 282 5.19 -9.59 8.53
N LEU A 283 4.05 -9.37 7.91
CA LEU A 283 2.98 -10.35 7.85
C LEU A 283 2.68 -10.75 6.41
N GLY A 284 2.47 -12.04 6.19
CA GLY A 284 2.09 -12.56 4.89
C GLY A 284 1.32 -13.88 4.99
N GLY A 285 0.70 -14.27 3.88
CA GLY A 285 -0.05 -15.52 3.78
C GLY A 285 -1.22 -15.45 2.80
N GLY A 286 -2.09 -16.44 2.85
CA GLY A 286 -3.14 -16.63 1.84
C GLY A 286 -2.68 -17.53 0.70
N GLY A 287 -3.54 -17.77 -0.32
CA GLY A 287 -3.19 -18.56 -1.50
C GLY A 287 -2.69 -19.98 -1.19
N ASP A 288 -3.13 -20.59 -0.10
CA ASP A 288 -2.64 -21.89 0.42
C ASP A 288 -1.17 -21.91 0.86
N VAL A 289 -0.52 -20.74 1.01
CA VAL A 289 0.85 -20.68 1.53
C VAL A 289 0.85 -20.87 3.04
N ASP A 290 1.64 -21.83 3.55
CA ASP A 290 1.76 -22.06 4.99
C ASP A 290 2.77 -21.10 5.62
N THR A 291 2.28 -19.98 6.10
CA THR A 291 3.03 -19.00 6.88
C THR A 291 2.78 -19.12 8.38
N GLY A 292 2.08 -20.18 8.82
CA GLY A 292 1.76 -20.41 10.23
C GLY A 292 0.97 -19.27 10.85
N ASN A 293 1.58 -18.52 11.75
CA ASN A 293 0.98 -17.36 12.41
C ASN A 293 0.95 -16.08 11.54
N GLY A 294 1.57 -16.11 10.35
CA GLY A 294 1.64 -15.00 9.41
C GLY A 294 2.97 -14.25 9.40
N TRP A 295 3.85 -14.41 10.38
CA TRP A 295 5.15 -13.73 10.36
C TRP A 295 6.04 -14.20 9.22
N LEU A 296 6.64 -13.23 8.55
CA LEU A 296 7.64 -13.42 7.51
C LEU A 296 8.88 -12.62 7.87
N LEU A 297 10.04 -13.25 7.64
CA LEU A 297 11.35 -12.61 7.66
C LEU A 297 11.94 -12.64 6.26
N ARG A 298 12.62 -11.57 5.89
CA ARG A 298 13.30 -11.44 4.60
C ARG A 298 14.69 -10.87 4.80
N ALA A 299 15.68 -11.41 4.10
CA ALA A 299 17.04 -10.89 4.12
C ALA A 299 17.70 -11.09 2.76
N GLY A 300 18.59 -10.17 2.39
CA GLY A 300 19.38 -10.35 1.18
C GLY A 300 20.14 -9.12 0.70
N PRO A 301 21.07 -9.33 -0.23
CA PRO A 301 21.82 -8.27 -0.90
C PRO A 301 20.94 -7.48 -1.87
N THR A 302 21.36 -6.25 -2.11
CA THR A 302 20.76 -5.31 -3.07
C THR A 302 21.82 -4.72 -3.99
N LEU A 303 21.48 -4.53 -5.26
CA LEU A 303 22.28 -3.79 -6.22
C LEU A 303 21.42 -2.67 -6.78
N ARG A 304 21.82 -1.43 -6.55
CA ARG A 304 21.07 -0.22 -6.93
C ARG A 304 21.85 0.60 -7.95
N TRP A 305 21.18 1.01 -9.00
CA TRP A 305 21.65 1.97 -9.96
C TRP A 305 20.73 3.19 -9.99
N ILE A 306 21.31 4.36 -9.69
CA ILE A 306 20.62 5.66 -9.75
C ILE A 306 20.85 6.23 -11.15
N THR A 307 19.78 6.41 -11.90
CA THR A 307 19.83 6.94 -13.27
C THR A 307 20.22 8.43 -13.27
N PRO A 308 20.70 8.97 -14.41
CA PRO A 308 21.01 10.40 -14.52
C PRO A 308 19.83 11.34 -14.22
N TRP A 309 18.59 10.87 -14.41
CA TRP A 309 17.36 11.63 -14.14
C TRP A 309 16.75 11.34 -12.77
N GLY A 310 17.50 10.71 -11.87
CA GLY A 310 17.13 10.52 -10.45
C GLY A 310 16.28 9.28 -10.14
N SER A 311 15.74 8.58 -11.14
CA SER A 311 15.05 7.30 -10.90
C SER A 311 16.05 6.22 -10.51
N THR A 312 15.58 5.18 -9.83
CA THR A 312 16.41 4.07 -9.38
C THR A 312 15.94 2.75 -9.98
N VAL A 313 16.87 1.99 -10.53
CA VAL A 313 16.69 0.57 -10.84
C VAL A 313 17.43 -0.25 -9.80
N ARG A 314 16.77 -1.21 -9.16
CA ARG A 314 17.37 -2.06 -8.13
C ARG A 314 17.08 -3.52 -8.41
N LEU A 315 18.08 -4.37 -8.14
CA LEU A 315 17.94 -5.82 -8.10
C LEU A 315 18.17 -6.27 -6.68
N ASP A 316 17.23 -7.04 -6.16
CA ASP A 316 17.29 -7.63 -4.83
C ASP A 316 17.24 -9.16 -4.95
N ALA A 317 18.11 -9.84 -4.24
CA ALA A 317 18.09 -11.28 -4.10
C ALA A 317 18.11 -11.64 -2.62
N GLY A 318 17.71 -12.86 -2.28
CA GLY A 318 17.77 -13.29 -0.88
C GLY A 318 16.81 -14.42 -0.56
N ILE A 319 16.36 -14.45 0.68
CA ILE A 319 15.48 -15.48 1.22
C ILE A 319 14.29 -14.85 1.94
N THR A 320 13.10 -15.40 1.70
CA THR A 320 11.89 -15.18 2.50
C THR A 320 11.65 -16.42 3.34
N TYR A 321 11.40 -16.25 4.64
CA TYR A 321 11.24 -17.32 5.62
C TYR A 321 10.03 -17.07 6.55
N ALA A 322 9.21 -18.10 6.77
CA ALA A 322 8.11 -18.10 7.73
C ALA A 322 8.51 -18.86 8.99
N PRO A 323 8.80 -18.18 10.12
CA PRO A 323 9.34 -18.82 11.32
C PRO A 323 8.44 -19.88 11.97
N SER A 324 7.13 -19.76 11.79
CA SER A 324 6.13 -20.66 12.38
C SER A 324 5.34 -21.46 11.34
N GLY A 325 5.69 -21.33 10.06
CA GLY A 325 5.07 -22.05 8.96
C GLY A 325 6.09 -22.91 8.21
N ALA A 326 5.61 -23.59 7.16
CA ALA A 326 6.45 -24.42 6.31
C ALA A 326 6.81 -23.71 4.99
N TYR A 327 7.11 -22.39 5.02
CA TYR A 327 7.46 -21.62 3.84
C TYR A 327 8.87 -21.04 3.93
N THR A 328 9.73 -21.42 3.00
CA THR A 328 11.07 -20.86 2.80
C THR A 328 11.30 -20.76 1.30
N ALA A 329 11.64 -19.57 0.80
CA ALA A 329 11.80 -19.34 -0.61
C ALA A 329 12.93 -18.34 -0.93
N PRO A 330 13.99 -18.76 -1.64
CA PRO A 330 14.86 -17.83 -2.33
C PRO A 330 14.07 -16.95 -3.30
N TYR A 331 14.45 -15.69 -3.37
CA TYR A 331 13.81 -14.72 -4.27
C TYR A 331 14.81 -13.96 -5.14
N LEU A 332 14.32 -13.50 -6.28
CA LEU A 332 14.95 -12.50 -7.13
C LEU A 332 13.89 -11.48 -7.52
N ARG A 333 14.19 -10.19 -7.34
CA ARG A 333 13.26 -9.10 -7.53
C ARG A 333 13.91 -7.93 -8.26
N ALA A 334 13.21 -7.36 -9.24
CA ALA A 334 13.52 -6.08 -9.85
C ALA A 334 12.62 -5.00 -9.24
N VAL A 335 13.17 -3.84 -9.04
CA VAL A 335 12.51 -2.68 -8.44
C VAL A 335 12.78 -1.46 -9.30
N LEU A 336 11.71 -0.76 -9.67
CA LEU A 336 11.78 0.53 -10.34
C LEU A 336 11.26 1.60 -9.38
N ALA A 337 12.16 2.48 -8.93
CA ALA A 337 11.83 3.49 -7.95
C ALA A 337 11.95 4.90 -8.51
N MET A 338 11.11 5.78 -8.01
CA MET A 338 11.09 7.20 -8.33
C MET A 338 11.27 8.02 -7.06
N PRO A 339 12.08 9.10 -7.11
CA PRO A 339 12.21 10.01 -5.98
C PRO A 339 10.88 10.74 -5.74
N LEU A 340 10.47 10.78 -4.49
CA LEU A 340 9.37 11.61 -4.02
C LEU A 340 9.89 12.93 -3.50
N ASP A 341 10.90 12.90 -2.63
CA ASP A 341 11.49 14.09 -2.01
C ASP A 341 13.02 14.02 -2.07
N ARG A 342 13.67 13.15 -1.31
CA ARG A 342 15.14 13.06 -1.21
C ARG A 342 15.67 11.84 -1.95
N THR A 343 16.93 11.92 -2.35
CA THR A 343 17.67 10.78 -2.88
C THR A 343 18.72 10.33 -1.83
N PRO A 344 19.26 9.11 -1.93
CA PRO A 344 20.31 8.65 -1.02
C PRO A 344 21.54 9.55 -0.96
N THR A 345 21.79 10.29 -2.04
CA THR A 345 22.96 11.16 -2.21
C THR A 345 22.74 12.61 -1.78
N LEU A 346 21.50 12.99 -1.42
CA LEU A 346 21.12 14.36 -1.07
C LEU A 346 20.57 14.48 0.35
N ILE A 347 20.94 13.56 1.23
CA ILE A 347 20.52 13.61 2.64
C ILE A 347 21.18 14.80 3.33
N GLY A 348 20.34 15.65 3.95
CA GLY A 348 20.80 16.87 4.61
C GLY A 348 20.86 18.11 3.71
N GLU A 349 20.83 17.97 2.39
CA GLU A 349 20.77 19.07 1.43
C GLU A 349 19.33 19.44 1.07
N ASP A 350 19.09 20.71 0.80
CA ASP A 350 17.83 21.20 0.23
C ASP A 350 18.09 21.97 -1.08
N PRO A 351 18.40 21.29 -2.18
CA PRO A 351 18.67 21.93 -3.47
C PRO A 351 17.41 22.60 -4.06
N GLY A 352 16.26 22.43 -3.42
CA GLY A 352 14.97 22.77 -3.99
C GLY A 352 14.46 21.68 -4.94
N GLY A 353 13.36 21.96 -5.62
CA GLY A 353 12.73 21.03 -6.56
C GLY A 353 11.47 21.62 -7.17
N ILE A 354 10.66 20.79 -7.78
CA ILE A 354 9.39 21.16 -8.41
C ILE A 354 8.23 20.55 -7.62
N VAL A 355 7.21 21.34 -7.34
CA VAL A 355 5.97 20.86 -6.72
C VAL A 355 5.24 19.93 -7.70
N ARG A 356 4.84 18.75 -7.20
CA ARG A 356 4.00 17.78 -7.92
C ARG A 356 2.70 17.58 -7.15
N ALA A 357 1.57 17.64 -7.84
CA ALA A 357 0.29 17.34 -7.23
C ALA A 357 0.19 15.84 -6.93
N GLN A 358 -0.31 15.54 -5.75
CA GLN A 358 -0.59 14.19 -5.26
C GLN A 358 -2.00 14.11 -4.70
N GLN A 359 -2.56 12.91 -4.72
CA GLN A 359 -3.83 12.63 -4.06
C GLN A 359 -3.71 11.33 -3.26
N LEU A 360 -4.28 11.32 -2.06
CA LEU A 360 -4.49 10.14 -1.23
C LEU A 360 -5.97 10.04 -0.92
N GLY A 361 -6.61 8.91 -1.22
CA GLY A 361 -8.06 8.80 -1.12
C GLY A 361 -8.56 7.44 -0.72
N ALA A 362 -9.83 7.45 -0.30
CA ALA A 362 -10.65 6.29 -0.06
C ALA A 362 -11.63 6.11 -1.21
N SER A 363 -11.89 4.87 -1.60
CA SER A 363 -12.89 4.59 -2.63
C SER A 363 -13.70 3.34 -2.35
N VAL A 364 -14.87 3.33 -2.98
CA VAL A 364 -15.70 2.13 -3.13
C VAL A 364 -15.71 1.75 -4.61
N MET A 365 -15.34 0.52 -4.91
CA MET A 365 -15.40 -0.05 -6.26
C MET A 365 -16.40 -1.19 -6.27
N HIS A 366 -17.36 -1.13 -7.18
CA HIS A 366 -18.41 -2.12 -7.36
C HIS A 366 -18.18 -2.93 -8.64
N LEU A 367 -18.11 -4.25 -8.49
CA LEU A 367 -17.99 -5.23 -9.57
C LEU A 367 -19.28 -6.07 -9.62
N PRO A 368 -20.20 -5.86 -10.57
CA PRO A 368 -21.52 -6.47 -10.52
C PRO A 368 -21.56 -7.96 -10.89
N ARG A 369 -20.51 -8.51 -11.51
CA ARG A 369 -20.49 -9.86 -12.04
C ARG A 369 -19.16 -10.57 -11.80
N VAL A 370 -18.78 -10.75 -10.53
CA VAL A 370 -17.58 -11.49 -10.15
C VAL A 370 -17.83 -12.99 -10.25
N ARG A 371 -16.98 -13.73 -10.96
CA ARG A 371 -17.05 -15.18 -11.13
C ARG A 371 -16.26 -15.89 -10.05
N PHE A 372 -16.89 -16.82 -9.36
CA PHE A 372 -16.29 -17.65 -8.33
C PHE A 372 -15.76 -18.98 -8.89
N LYS A 373 -14.91 -19.66 -8.10
CA LYS A 373 -14.33 -20.98 -8.47
C LYS A 373 -15.40 -22.09 -8.58
N ASP A 374 -16.51 -21.95 -7.85
CA ASP A 374 -17.68 -22.84 -7.91
C ASP A 374 -18.65 -22.54 -9.07
N GLY A 375 -18.34 -21.55 -9.92
CA GLY A 375 -19.09 -21.20 -11.12
C GLY A 375 -20.17 -20.12 -10.92
N ARG A 376 -20.57 -19.81 -9.69
CA ARG A 376 -21.53 -18.71 -9.40
C ARG A 376 -20.98 -17.36 -9.79
N ARG A 377 -21.89 -16.41 -10.01
CA ARG A 377 -21.58 -15.00 -10.30
C ARG A 377 -22.35 -14.10 -9.34
N GLU A 378 -21.65 -13.22 -8.66
CA GLU A 378 -22.26 -12.30 -7.71
C GLU A 378 -21.63 -10.90 -7.81
N ALA A 379 -22.35 -9.92 -7.30
CA ALA A 379 -21.81 -8.58 -7.12
C ALA A 379 -20.90 -8.53 -5.90
N VAL A 380 -19.76 -7.86 -6.05
CA VAL A 380 -18.78 -7.62 -4.96
C VAL A 380 -18.42 -6.15 -4.92
N SER A 381 -18.53 -5.54 -3.74
CA SER A 381 -18.05 -4.17 -3.52
C SER A 381 -16.80 -4.19 -2.67
N HIS A 382 -15.82 -3.40 -3.09
CA HIS A 382 -14.53 -3.27 -2.44
C HIS A 382 -14.38 -1.91 -1.77
N LEU A 383 -13.71 -1.87 -0.63
CA LEU A 383 -13.13 -0.66 -0.06
C LEU A 383 -11.67 -0.61 -0.48
N ALA A 384 -11.19 0.55 -0.98
CA ALA A 384 -9.82 0.69 -1.44
C ALA A 384 -9.16 2.00 -0.99
N VAL A 385 -7.85 1.93 -0.83
CA VAL A 385 -6.93 3.06 -0.68
C VAL A 385 -6.37 3.39 -2.05
N ASN A 386 -6.38 4.66 -2.43
CA ASN A 386 -5.88 5.14 -3.72
C ASN A 386 -4.83 6.21 -3.50
N MET A 387 -3.77 6.16 -4.30
CA MET A 387 -2.75 7.19 -4.35
C MET A 387 -2.47 7.54 -5.81
N SER A 388 -2.35 8.84 -6.11
CA SER A 388 -1.88 9.29 -7.42
C SER A 388 -0.87 10.42 -7.29
N ARG A 389 0.02 10.53 -8.29
CA ARG A 389 1.03 11.59 -8.39
C ARG A 389 1.17 12.05 -9.83
N GLU A 390 1.04 13.34 -10.06
CA GLU A 390 1.25 13.94 -11.36
C GLU A 390 2.75 13.94 -11.74
N PHE A 391 3.05 13.51 -12.96
CA PHE A 391 4.35 13.67 -13.60
C PHE A 391 4.38 14.92 -14.47
N SER A 392 3.23 15.21 -15.07
CA SER A 392 2.98 16.43 -15.85
C SER A 392 1.52 16.85 -15.65
N ARG A 393 1.12 17.95 -16.26
CA ARG A 393 -0.25 18.46 -16.21
C ARG A 393 -1.31 17.44 -16.64
N HIS A 394 -0.95 16.56 -17.61
CA HIS A 394 -1.87 15.61 -18.22
C HIS A 394 -1.60 14.15 -17.85
N PHE A 395 -0.43 13.82 -17.31
CA PHE A 395 -0.04 12.44 -17.00
C PHE A 395 0.24 12.26 -15.52
N TYR A 396 -0.23 11.16 -14.97
CA TYR A 396 0.00 10.79 -13.57
C TYR A 396 0.23 9.28 -13.41
N GLY A 397 0.92 8.92 -12.34
CA GLY A 397 0.99 7.55 -11.84
C GLY A 397 -0.09 7.33 -10.80
N ALA A 398 -0.64 6.12 -10.76
CA ALA A 398 -1.65 5.73 -9.79
C ALA A 398 -1.36 4.37 -9.18
N ALA A 399 -1.75 4.21 -7.93
CA ALA A 399 -1.74 2.95 -7.19
C ALA A 399 -3.05 2.80 -6.42
N GLN A 400 -3.56 1.58 -6.37
CA GLN A 400 -4.78 1.23 -5.68
C GLN A 400 -4.62 -0.10 -4.94
N ALA A 401 -5.01 -0.16 -3.68
CA ALA A 401 -5.06 -1.38 -2.89
C ALA A 401 -6.43 -1.51 -2.22
N GLY A 402 -7.12 -2.61 -2.47
CA GLY A 402 -8.47 -2.79 -1.99
C GLY A 402 -8.82 -4.23 -1.65
N SER A 403 -9.90 -4.38 -0.91
CA SER A 403 -10.44 -5.68 -0.56
C SER A 403 -11.97 -5.66 -0.49
N ALA A 404 -12.58 -6.83 -0.67
CA ALA A 404 -14.03 -6.98 -0.61
C ALA A 404 -14.59 -6.57 0.76
N ALA A 405 -15.61 -5.72 0.74
CA ALA A 405 -16.34 -5.22 1.91
C ALA A 405 -17.80 -5.69 1.92
N ALA A 406 -18.37 -5.99 0.76
CA ALA A 406 -19.73 -6.50 0.62
C ALA A 406 -19.83 -7.54 -0.51
N GLY A 407 -20.84 -8.38 -0.44
CA GLY A 407 -20.97 -9.60 -1.23
C GLY A 407 -20.54 -10.83 -0.41
N SER A 408 -20.18 -11.93 -1.08
CA SER A 408 -19.76 -13.18 -0.41
C SER A 408 -18.26 -13.49 -0.61
N ALA A 409 -17.46 -12.50 -1.05
CA ALA A 409 -16.06 -12.63 -1.42
C ALA A 409 -15.08 -12.11 -0.32
N GLY A 410 -15.47 -12.17 0.96
CA GLY A 410 -14.57 -11.76 2.04
C GLY A 410 -13.20 -12.42 1.90
N ALA A 411 -12.11 -11.63 1.91
CA ALA A 411 -10.74 -11.97 1.52
C ALA A 411 -10.37 -11.82 0.04
N TYR A 412 -11.29 -11.42 -0.85
CA TYR A 412 -10.91 -11.04 -2.20
C TYR A 412 -10.26 -9.66 -2.19
N SER A 413 -8.97 -9.63 -2.45
CA SER A 413 -8.15 -8.42 -2.38
C SER A 413 -7.41 -8.19 -3.70
N PHE A 414 -7.02 -6.94 -3.95
CA PHE A 414 -6.19 -6.57 -5.10
C PHE A 414 -5.21 -5.46 -4.74
N GLY A 415 -4.08 -5.43 -5.45
CA GLY A 415 -3.12 -4.34 -5.48
C GLY A 415 -2.79 -4.01 -6.94
N LEU A 416 -3.04 -2.78 -7.36
CA LEU A 416 -2.90 -2.31 -8.73
C LEU A 416 -2.03 -1.06 -8.78
N PHE A 417 -1.34 -0.88 -9.89
CA PHE A 417 -0.57 0.33 -10.20
C PHE A 417 -0.52 0.54 -11.71
N GLY A 418 -0.36 1.78 -12.12
CA GLY A 418 -0.31 2.12 -13.53
C GLY A 418 -0.27 3.61 -13.80
N LEU A 419 -0.78 3.97 -14.93
CA LEU A 419 -0.72 5.34 -15.47
C LEU A 419 -2.12 5.83 -15.81
N GLY A 420 -2.30 7.14 -15.68
CA GLY A 420 -3.50 7.81 -16.09
C GLY A 420 -3.22 9.08 -16.88
N VAL A 421 -4.23 9.48 -17.62
CA VAL A 421 -4.27 10.76 -18.34
C VAL A 421 -5.44 11.58 -17.84
N GLN A 422 -5.28 12.90 -17.83
CA GLN A 422 -6.32 13.83 -17.39
C GLN A 422 -6.37 15.08 -18.25
N SER A 423 -7.57 15.65 -18.36
CA SER A 423 -7.78 16.94 -19.05
C SER A 423 -7.28 18.10 -18.19
N ASP A 424 -7.17 19.27 -18.79
CA ASP A 424 -7.20 20.53 -18.08
C ASP A 424 -8.51 20.66 -17.32
N PRO A 425 -8.54 21.48 -16.24
CA PRO A 425 -9.79 21.82 -15.58
C PRO A 425 -10.77 22.49 -16.57
N LEU A 426 -11.94 21.91 -16.68
CA LEU A 426 -13.08 22.45 -17.42
C LEU A 426 -13.90 23.38 -16.52
N LEU A 427 -15.10 23.79 -16.98
CA LEU A 427 -16.01 24.62 -16.21
C LEU A 427 -16.28 24.02 -14.81
N GLY A 428 -16.22 24.85 -13.78
CA GLY A 428 -16.37 24.43 -12.38
C GLY A 428 -15.21 23.57 -11.83
N GLY A 429 -14.06 23.51 -12.52
CA GLY A 429 -12.92 22.73 -12.10
C GLY A 429 -13.05 21.21 -12.38
N LEU A 430 -14.08 20.82 -13.16
CA LEU A 430 -14.26 19.44 -13.61
C LEU A 430 -13.04 18.97 -14.41
N ARG A 431 -12.50 17.80 -14.08
CA ARG A 431 -11.49 17.11 -14.89
C ARG A 431 -12.06 15.78 -15.38
N LEU A 432 -11.72 15.42 -16.60
CA LEU A 432 -12.01 14.13 -17.19
C LEU A 432 -10.69 13.38 -17.39
N GLY A 433 -10.74 12.05 -17.31
CA GLY A 433 -9.53 11.27 -17.53
C GLY A 433 -9.80 9.79 -17.73
N ALA A 434 -8.71 9.10 -18.00
CA ALA A 434 -8.69 7.66 -18.10
C ALA A 434 -7.47 7.10 -17.36
N GLU A 435 -7.61 5.88 -16.86
CA GLU A 435 -6.58 5.21 -16.06
C GLU A 435 -6.47 3.75 -16.45
N TRP A 436 -5.24 3.29 -16.62
CA TRP A 436 -4.95 1.89 -16.86
C TRP A 436 -4.03 1.36 -15.77
N LEU A 437 -4.54 0.38 -15.01
CA LEU A 437 -3.82 -0.25 -13.91
C LEU A 437 -3.62 -1.73 -14.18
N VAL A 438 -2.52 -2.26 -13.71
CA VAL A 438 -2.18 -3.69 -13.70
C VAL A 438 -1.70 -4.10 -12.33
N GLY A 439 -1.85 -5.37 -11.97
CA GLY A 439 -1.35 -5.86 -10.69
C GLY A 439 -1.79 -7.27 -10.37
N ALA A 440 -2.01 -7.50 -9.08
CA ALA A 440 -2.39 -8.80 -8.56
C ALA A 440 -3.72 -8.73 -7.81
N ALA A 441 -4.53 -9.78 -7.92
CA ALA A 441 -5.76 -9.97 -7.15
C ALA A 441 -5.94 -11.44 -6.79
N GLY A 442 -6.69 -11.70 -5.72
CA GLY A 442 -7.02 -13.08 -5.35
C GLY A 442 -7.69 -13.20 -3.99
N GLY A 443 -8.02 -14.44 -3.62
CA GLY A 443 -8.73 -14.75 -2.38
C GLY A 443 -10.26 -14.84 -2.56
N GLY A 444 -10.98 -15.01 -1.45
CA GLY A 444 -12.45 -15.00 -1.40
C GLY A 444 -13.16 -16.01 -2.30
N GLY A 445 -12.48 -17.07 -2.76
CA GLY A 445 -13.06 -18.04 -3.69
C GLY A 445 -13.27 -17.52 -5.12
N VAL A 446 -12.76 -16.32 -5.44
CA VAL A 446 -12.90 -15.71 -6.77
C VAL A 446 -11.95 -16.36 -7.77
N ARG A 447 -12.41 -16.54 -9.00
CA ARG A 447 -11.67 -17.17 -10.09
C ARG A 447 -10.79 -16.12 -10.81
N VAL A 448 -9.55 -16.00 -10.41
CA VAL A 448 -8.58 -15.00 -10.95
C VAL A 448 -7.43 -15.64 -11.75
N GLY A 449 -7.47 -16.96 -11.95
CA GLY A 449 -6.38 -17.68 -12.63
C GLY A 449 -5.09 -17.61 -11.82
N GLY A 450 -4.04 -17.03 -12.38
CA GLY A 450 -2.76 -16.88 -11.65
C GLY A 450 -2.66 -15.65 -10.74
N GLY A 451 -3.73 -14.83 -10.66
CA GLY A 451 -3.77 -13.62 -9.87
C GLY A 451 -3.46 -12.34 -10.65
N ALA A 452 -2.88 -12.40 -11.84
CA ALA A 452 -2.59 -11.20 -12.63
C ALA A 452 -3.88 -10.58 -13.21
N VAL A 453 -4.09 -9.29 -12.95
CA VAL A 453 -5.30 -8.55 -13.32
C VAL A 453 -4.98 -7.21 -13.94
N THR A 454 -5.94 -6.63 -14.66
CA THR A 454 -5.87 -5.28 -15.22
C THR A 454 -7.21 -4.56 -15.05
N GLN A 455 -7.14 -3.27 -14.86
CA GLN A 455 -8.27 -2.33 -14.77
C GLN A 455 -8.10 -1.23 -15.80
N LEU A 456 -9.14 -0.94 -16.55
CA LEU A 456 -9.23 0.24 -17.41
C LEU A 456 -10.47 1.03 -16.96
N GLU A 457 -10.30 2.31 -16.70
CA GLU A 457 -11.34 3.18 -16.18
C GLU A 457 -11.33 4.53 -16.89
N ALA A 458 -12.51 5.05 -17.22
CA ALA A 458 -12.74 6.44 -17.55
C ALA A 458 -13.44 7.11 -16.36
N TRP A 459 -13.05 8.35 -16.04
CA TRP A 459 -13.55 9.02 -14.83
C TRP A 459 -13.76 10.51 -15.03
N ALA A 460 -14.61 11.06 -14.15
CA ALA A 460 -14.83 12.48 -13.96
C ALA A 460 -14.51 12.85 -12.51
N GLN A 461 -13.83 13.96 -12.28
CA GLN A 461 -13.43 14.44 -10.95
C GLN A 461 -13.81 15.90 -10.76
N LEU A 462 -14.43 16.19 -9.61
CA LEU A 462 -14.82 17.55 -9.20
C LEU A 462 -14.08 17.96 -7.92
N PRO A 463 -13.65 19.23 -7.79
CA PRO A 463 -13.23 19.78 -6.52
C PRO A 463 -14.44 19.98 -5.60
N VAL A 464 -14.42 19.38 -4.41
CA VAL A 464 -15.41 19.59 -3.35
C VAL A 464 -14.98 20.75 -2.43
N SER A 465 -13.67 20.90 -2.26
CA SER A 465 -13.01 22.00 -1.56
C SER A 465 -11.62 22.24 -2.15
N GLU A 466 -10.87 23.17 -1.58
CA GLU A 466 -9.48 23.42 -2.02
C GLU A 466 -8.62 22.14 -2.06
N ARG A 467 -8.89 21.19 -1.16
CA ARG A 467 -8.10 19.95 -1.02
C ARG A 467 -8.87 18.67 -1.20
N LEU A 468 -10.19 18.71 -1.20
CA LEU A 468 -11.01 17.52 -1.40
C LEU A 468 -11.46 17.39 -2.85
N ARG A 469 -11.30 16.20 -3.40
CA ARG A 469 -11.69 15.83 -4.76
C ARG A 469 -12.62 14.64 -4.71
N LEU A 470 -13.74 14.74 -5.40
CA LEU A 470 -14.68 13.63 -5.61
C LEU A 470 -14.53 13.15 -7.05
N ARG A 471 -14.20 11.87 -7.22
CA ARG A 471 -14.06 11.20 -8.52
C ARG A 471 -15.12 10.11 -8.64
N ALA A 472 -15.79 10.06 -9.79
CA ALA A 472 -16.63 8.95 -10.20
C ALA A 472 -16.11 8.38 -11.51
N GLY A 473 -16.05 7.05 -11.60
CA GLY A 473 -15.49 6.36 -12.75
C GLY A 473 -16.28 5.11 -13.12
N VAL A 474 -16.17 4.72 -14.37
CA VAL A 474 -16.70 3.48 -14.91
C VAL A 474 -15.64 2.82 -15.80
N GLY A 475 -15.65 1.50 -15.84
CA GLY A 475 -14.61 0.82 -16.60
C GLY A 475 -14.77 -0.68 -16.62
N GLN A 476 -13.66 -1.37 -16.74
CA GLN A 476 -13.60 -2.81 -16.80
C GLN A 476 -12.43 -3.37 -15.99
N PHE A 477 -12.73 -4.40 -15.21
CA PHE A 477 -11.76 -5.21 -14.47
C PHE A 477 -11.65 -6.60 -15.11
N ARG A 478 -10.42 -7.03 -15.42
CA ARG A 478 -10.17 -8.31 -16.12
C ARG A 478 -8.98 -9.07 -15.54
N THR A 479 -9.05 -10.40 -15.61
CA THR A 479 -7.86 -11.25 -15.45
C THR A 479 -7.03 -11.24 -16.74
N ILE A 480 -5.70 -11.24 -16.60
CA ILE A 480 -4.78 -11.26 -17.75
C ILE A 480 -4.61 -12.68 -18.28
N ARG A 481 -4.64 -13.70 -17.41
CA ARG A 481 -4.47 -15.11 -17.80
C ARG A 481 -5.35 -16.03 -16.95
N GLY A 482 -6.03 -16.97 -17.61
CA GLY A 482 -6.60 -18.19 -16.99
C GLY A 482 -7.78 -18.01 -16.04
N GLY A 483 -8.24 -16.79 -15.77
CA GLY A 483 -9.31 -16.54 -14.81
C GLY A 483 -10.68 -16.34 -15.43
N ASP A 484 -10.75 -16.02 -16.74
CA ASP A 484 -11.99 -15.69 -17.48
C ASP A 484 -12.86 -14.63 -16.77
N GLN A 485 -12.24 -13.80 -15.92
CA GLN A 485 -12.92 -12.71 -15.26
C GLN A 485 -12.91 -11.50 -16.18
N SER A 486 -14.09 -11.01 -16.51
CA SER A 486 -14.30 -9.75 -17.20
C SER A 486 -15.60 -9.18 -16.68
N THR A 487 -15.51 -8.11 -15.89
CA THR A 487 -16.67 -7.50 -15.25
C THR A 487 -16.58 -5.99 -15.39
N PRO A 488 -17.69 -5.29 -15.70
CA PRO A 488 -17.70 -3.84 -15.59
C PRO A 488 -17.38 -3.43 -14.17
N LEU A 489 -16.91 -2.21 -13.99
CA LEU A 489 -16.72 -1.60 -12.69
C LEU A 489 -17.39 -0.24 -12.63
N ALA A 490 -17.88 0.11 -11.45
CA ALA A 490 -18.23 1.46 -11.06
C ALA A 490 -17.38 1.85 -9.84
N HIS A 491 -16.85 3.08 -9.84
CA HIS A 491 -15.87 3.54 -8.85
C HIS A 491 -16.27 4.91 -8.34
N LEU A 492 -16.27 5.09 -7.02
CA LEU A 492 -16.48 6.37 -6.36
C LEU A 492 -15.34 6.59 -5.37
N GLN A 493 -14.60 7.69 -5.51
CA GLN A 493 -13.43 8.01 -4.70
C GLN A 493 -13.55 9.42 -4.13
N LEU A 494 -13.23 9.55 -2.84
CA LEU A 494 -12.96 10.82 -2.19
C LEU A 494 -11.47 10.89 -1.86
N SER A 495 -10.78 11.93 -2.33
CA SER A 495 -9.35 12.09 -2.13
C SER A 495 -8.97 13.46 -1.57
N TYR A 496 -7.89 13.47 -0.79
CA TYR A 496 -7.21 14.67 -0.32
C TYR A 496 -6.07 14.99 -1.27
N ALA A 497 -6.13 16.18 -1.91
CA ALA A 497 -5.12 16.66 -2.85
C ALA A 497 -4.12 17.59 -2.16
N PHE A 498 -2.85 17.42 -2.47
CA PHE A 498 -1.75 18.21 -1.92
C PHE A 498 -0.57 18.28 -2.89
N GLY A 499 0.25 19.32 -2.78
CA GLY A 499 1.52 19.40 -3.46
C GLY A 499 2.66 18.83 -2.61
N ALA A 500 3.56 18.07 -3.23
CA ALA A 500 4.78 17.61 -2.62
C ALA A 500 5.99 17.89 -3.52
N LEU A 501 7.13 18.14 -2.92
CA LEU A 501 8.34 18.48 -3.65
C LEU A 501 8.93 17.24 -4.33
N GLN A 502 9.35 17.39 -5.57
CA GLN A 502 10.20 16.45 -6.29
C GLN A 502 11.57 17.11 -6.51
N ARG A 503 12.61 16.50 -5.97
CA ARG A 503 14.02 16.94 -6.07
C ARG A 503 14.78 16.17 -7.11
#